data_ef75c86acfbc601bdc5c87e09c4459d4
#
_entry.id   ef75c86acfbc601bdc5c87e09c4459d4
#
_cell.length_a   1.000
_cell.length_b   1.000
_cell.length_c   1.000
_cell.angle_alpha   90.00
_cell.angle_beta   90.00
_cell.angle_gamma   90.00
#
_symmetry.space_group_name_H-M   'P 1'
#
loop_
_entity.id
_entity.type
_entity.pdbx_description
1 polymer ?
#
loop_
_entity_poly.entity_id
_entity_poly.type
_entity_poly.pdbx_seq_one_letter_code
_entity_poly.pdbx_strand_id
1 'polypeptide(L)'
;LNLDESEEMRRDRVYLEEKQAELAKEGFDVRAVLACGDPTSQILDTAQREGCDLIAMSTHGHRWLGDFIFGSVAESVRHRTDIPVLLVRAS
;
A
#
# COMPACT_ATOMS: atom_id res chain seq x y z
N LEU A 1 7.26 -14.38 20.04
CA LEU A 1 7.37 -13.88 18.69
C LEU A 1 6.86 -14.91 17.69
N ASN A 2 6.05 -14.45 16.78
CA ASN A 2 5.43 -15.32 15.80
C ASN A 2 6.35 -15.46 14.59
N LEU A 3 6.87 -16.68 14.36
CA LEU A 3 7.79 -16.92 13.26
C LEU A 3 7.12 -16.79 11.89
N ASP A 4 5.84 -17.19 11.83
CA ASP A 4 5.10 -17.09 10.58
C ASP A 4 4.92 -15.64 10.17
N GLU A 5 4.65 -14.78 11.15
CA GLU A 5 4.51 -13.35 10.91
C GLU A 5 5.81 -12.74 10.42
N SER A 6 6.93 -13.13 11.02
CA SER A 6 8.24 -12.68 10.58
C SER A 6 8.54 -13.08 9.15
N GLU A 7 8.19 -14.32 8.79
CA GLU A 7 8.39 -14.82 7.44
C GLU A 7 7.53 -14.07 6.43
N GLU A 8 6.30 -13.82 6.81
CA GLU A 8 5.36 -13.11 5.97
C GLU A 8 5.83 -11.68 5.71
N MET A 9 6.30 -11.02 6.75
CA MET A 9 6.82 -9.67 6.61
C MET A 9 8.06 -9.62 5.73
N ARG A 10 8.90 -10.65 5.83
CA ARG A 10 10.08 -10.74 4.99
C ARG A 10 9.70 -10.88 3.52
N ARG A 11 8.70 -11.70 3.22
CA ARG A 11 8.23 -11.87 1.86
C ARG A 11 7.64 -10.58 1.31
N ASP A 12 6.89 -9.88 2.14
CA ASP A 12 6.30 -8.61 1.73
C ASP A 12 7.38 -7.58 1.44
N ARG A 13 8.43 -7.55 2.26
CA ARG A 13 9.54 -6.64 2.04
C ARG A 13 10.26 -6.93 0.74
N VAL A 14 10.52 -8.20 0.47
CA VAL A 14 11.19 -8.60 -0.78
C VAL A 14 10.33 -8.20 -1.98
N TYR A 15 9.03 -8.42 -1.90
CA TYR A 15 8.12 -8.05 -2.97
C TYR A 15 8.18 -6.53 -3.24
N LEU A 16 8.15 -5.74 -2.18
CA LEU A 16 8.21 -4.28 -2.33
C LEU A 16 9.53 -3.83 -2.92
N GLU A 17 10.63 -4.45 -2.50
CA GLU A 17 11.94 -4.09 -3.02
C GLU A 17 12.05 -4.42 -4.50
N GLU A 18 11.48 -5.54 -4.91
CA GLU A 18 11.46 -5.91 -6.33
C GLU A 18 10.66 -4.91 -7.14
N LYS A 19 9.51 -4.49 -6.64
CA LYS A 19 8.67 -3.53 -7.35
C LYS A 19 9.36 -2.17 -7.42
N GLN A 20 10.02 -1.77 -6.35
CA GLN A 20 10.78 -0.52 -6.35
C GLN A 20 11.87 -0.56 -7.41
N ALA A 21 12.59 -1.66 -7.50
CA ALA A 21 13.65 -1.80 -8.49
C ALA A 21 13.10 -1.76 -9.91
N GLU A 22 11.96 -2.43 -10.16
CA GLU A 22 11.35 -2.42 -11.49
C GLU A 22 10.98 -1.00 -11.92
N LEU A 23 10.36 -0.25 -11.02
CA LEU A 23 9.93 1.10 -11.34
C LEU A 23 11.11 2.05 -11.47
N ALA A 24 12.15 1.85 -10.68
CA ALA A 24 13.35 2.67 -10.77
C ALA A 24 14.02 2.49 -12.12
N LYS A 25 14.00 1.27 -12.66
CA LYS A 25 14.55 1.01 -13.99
C LYS A 25 13.81 1.77 -15.08
N GLU A 26 12.53 2.05 -14.85
CA GLU A 26 11.72 2.78 -15.80
C GLU A 26 11.84 4.29 -15.62
N GLY A 27 12.67 4.74 -14.70
CA GLY A 27 12.94 6.15 -14.50
C GLY A 27 12.13 6.82 -13.42
N PHE A 28 11.38 6.06 -12.64
CA PHE A 28 10.59 6.61 -11.56
C PHE A 28 11.40 6.71 -10.28
N ASP A 29 11.20 7.79 -9.54
CA ASP A 29 11.79 7.96 -8.22
C ASP A 29 10.81 7.37 -7.21
N VAL A 30 11.08 6.17 -6.74
CA VAL A 30 10.15 5.40 -5.93
C VAL A 30 10.78 5.05 -4.60
N ARG A 31 10.01 5.20 -3.54
CA ARG A 31 10.39 4.75 -2.21
C ARG A 31 9.38 3.73 -1.74
N ALA A 32 9.84 2.57 -1.29
CA ALA A 32 8.97 1.52 -0.79
C ALA A 32 8.96 1.56 0.74
N VAL A 33 7.77 1.45 1.31
CA VAL A 33 7.59 1.46 2.76
C VAL A 33 6.72 0.29 3.15
N LEU A 34 7.21 -0.55 4.03
CA LEU A 34 6.42 -1.62 4.61
C LEU A 34 5.90 -1.14 5.95
N ALA A 35 4.60 -0.94 6.05
CA ALA A 35 4.00 -0.43 7.26
C ALA A 35 3.14 -1.50 7.92
N CYS A 36 3.08 -1.48 9.23
CA CYS A 36 2.30 -2.44 10.01
C CYS A 36 1.29 -1.69 10.85
N GLY A 37 0.16 -2.34 11.11
CA GLY A 37 -0.87 -1.75 11.93
C GLY A 37 -2.15 -1.56 11.15
N ASP A 38 -2.97 -0.63 11.58
CA ASP A 38 -4.24 -0.36 10.94
C ASP A 38 -4.00 0.21 9.53
N PRO A 39 -4.50 -0.45 8.49
CA PRO A 39 -4.19 -0.03 7.12
C PRO A 39 -4.60 1.40 6.81
N THR A 40 -5.78 1.80 7.23
CA THR A 40 -6.26 3.15 6.94
C THR A 40 -5.33 4.19 7.56
N SER A 41 -4.99 4.02 8.83
CA SER A 41 -4.11 4.97 9.53
C SER A 41 -2.74 5.02 8.89
N GLN A 42 -2.18 3.87 8.53
CA GLN A 42 -0.86 3.83 7.93
C GLN A 42 -0.82 4.49 6.56
N ILE A 43 -1.86 4.28 5.76
CA ILE A 43 -1.93 4.94 4.45
C ILE A 43 -2.01 6.45 4.61
N LEU A 44 -2.87 6.91 5.50
CA LEU A 44 -3.06 8.35 5.67
C LEU A 44 -1.82 9.02 6.27
N ASP A 45 -1.21 8.38 7.27
CA ASP A 45 0.01 8.91 7.87
C ASP A 45 1.14 8.99 6.86
N THR A 46 1.29 7.96 6.06
CA THR A 46 2.35 7.93 5.05
C THR A 46 2.10 9.00 3.98
N ALA A 47 0.86 9.11 3.52
CA ALA A 47 0.53 10.10 2.50
C ALA A 47 0.82 11.52 3.00
N GLN A 48 0.48 11.80 4.24
CA GLN A 48 0.72 13.11 4.82
C GLN A 48 2.20 13.36 5.03
N ARG A 49 2.91 12.37 5.57
CA ARG A 49 4.33 12.51 5.85
C ARG A 49 5.15 12.71 4.58
N GLU A 50 4.74 12.05 3.50
CA GLU A 50 5.46 12.14 2.23
C GLU A 50 4.95 13.25 1.33
N GLY A 51 3.96 14.01 1.77
CA GLY A 51 3.43 15.12 0.99
C GLY A 51 2.76 14.71 -0.30
N CYS A 52 2.04 13.60 -0.27
CA CYS A 52 1.41 13.07 -1.47
C CYS A 52 0.22 13.91 -1.89
N ASP A 53 0.03 14.04 -3.20
CA ASP A 53 -1.13 14.75 -3.75
C ASP A 53 -2.11 13.81 -4.45
N LEU A 54 -1.83 12.52 -4.41
CA LEU A 54 -2.74 11.49 -4.94
C LEU A 54 -2.47 10.19 -4.20
N ILE A 55 -3.55 9.50 -3.82
CA ILE A 55 -3.45 8.16 -3.25
C ILE A 55 -4.07 7.21 -4.26
N ALA A 56 -3.29 6.23 -4.72
CA ALA A 56 -3.79 5.22 -5.63
C ALA A 56 -3.84 3.89 -4.89
N MET A 57 -4.98 3.22 -4.97
CA MET A 57 -5.18 1.95 -4.29
C MET A 57 -5.66 0.91 -5.28
N SER A 58 -5.16 -0.31 -5.14
CA SER A 58 -5.53 -1.40 -6.03
C SER A 58 -6.54 -2.32 -5.33
N THR A 59 -7.39 -2.95 -6.12
CA THR A 59 -8.38 -3.87 -5.58
C THR A 59 -7.73 -5.15 -5.05
N HIS A 60 -6.58 -5.52 -5.63
CA HIS A 60 -5.82 -6.69 -5.19
C HIS A 60 -4.38 -6.28 -5.03
N GLY A 61 -3.74 -6.81 -4.01
CA GLY A 61 -2.33 -6.61 -3.83
C GLY A 61 -1.57 -7.88 -4.11
N HIS A 62 -0.38 -7.91 -3.60
CA HIS A 62 0.49 -9.07 -3.64
C HIS A 62 -0.21 -10.30 -3.08
N ARG A 63 -0.97 -10.15 -2.00
CA ARG A 63 -1.81 -11.19 -1.47
C ARG A 63 -3.26 -10.78 -1.66
N TRP A 64 -4.04 -11.71 -2.19
CA TRP A 64 -5.44 -11.42 -2.40
C TRP A 64 -6.17 -11.45 -1.06
N LEU A 65 -6.80 -10.35 -0.73
CA LEU A 65 -7.58 -10.23 0.49
C LEU A 65 -9.06 -10.03 0.19
N GLY A 66 -9.41 -10.14 -1.07
CA GLY A 66 -10.79 -10.07 -1.50
C GLY A 66 -11.38 -8.68 -1.45
N ASP A 67 -12.69 -8.62 -1.50
CA ASP A 67 -13.42 -7.37 -1.55
C ASP A 67 -13.31 -6.59 -0.24
N PHE A 68 -12.93 -7.27 0.80
CA PHE A 68 -12.92 -6.67 2.12
C PHE A 68 -12.00 -5.47 2.19
N ILE A 69 -10.76 -5.63 1.72
CA ILE A 69 -9.81 -4.52 1.73
C ILE A 69 -10.30 -3.39 0.83
N PHE A 70 -10.75 -3.77 -0.38
CA PHE A 70 -11.21 -2.77 -1.32
C PHE A 70 -12.39 -1.98 -0.75
N GLY A 71 -13.35 -2.69 -0.17
CA GLY A 71 -14.55 -2.04 0.35
C GLY A 71 -14.31 -1.21 1.60
N SER A 72 -13.68 -1.80 2.61
CA SER A 72 -13.62 -1.14 3.92
C SER A 72 -12.47 -0.16 4.02
N VAL A 73 -11.28 -0.53 3.57
CA VAL A 73 -10.12 0.34 3.69
C VAL A 73 -10.22 1.53 2.74
N ALA A 74 -10.61 1.27 1.50
CA ALA A 74 -10.74 2.34 0.52
C ALA A 74 -11.78 3.37 0.95
N GLU A 75 -12.91 2.91 1.48
CA GLU A 75 -13.94 3.81 1.99
C GLU A 75 -13.42 4.66 3.14
N SER A 76 -12.73 4.02 4.09
CA SER A 76 -12.16 4.74 5.23
C SER A 76 -11.16 5.78 4.80
N VAL A 77 -10.28 5.41 3.89
CA VAL A 77 -9.27 6.35 3.39
C VAL A 77 -9.95 7.54 2.71
N ARG A 78 -10.90 7.25 1.84
CA ARG A 78 -11.60 8.29 1.09
C ARG A 78 -12.31 9.27 1.99
N HIS A 79 -12.91 8.78 3.07
CA HIS A 79 -13.66 9.63 3.99
C HIS A 79 -12.79 10.45 4.93
N ARG A 80 -11.54 10.05 5.11
CA ARG A 80 -10.68 10.69 6.10
C ARG A 80 -9.58 11.55 5.50
N THR A 81 -9.57 11.73 4.19
CA THR A 81 -8.54 12.53 3.54
C THR A 81 -9.15 13.47 2.53
N ASP A 82 -8.49 14.61 2.34
CA ASP A 82 -8.83 15.55 1.26
C ASP A 82 -8.02 15.26 0.00
N ILE A 83 -7.07 14.36 0.08
CA ILE A 83 -6.25 13.98 -1.07
C ILE A 83 -7.10 13.12 -2.01
N PRO A 84 -7.07 13.40 -3.31
CA PRO A 84 -7.81 12.55 -4.26
C PRO A 84 -7.38 11.10 -4.17
N VAL A 85 -8.33 10.19 -4.28
CA VAL A 85 -8.08 8.75 -4.19
C VAL A 85 -8.47 8.10 -5.50
N LEU A 86 -7.52 7.42 -6.13
CA LEU A 86 -7.74 6.68 -7.37
C LEU A 86 -7.82 5.21 -7.04
N LEU A 87 -8.91 4.57 -7.46
CA LEU A 87 -9.07 3.13 -7.27
C LEU A 87 -8.79 2.43 -8.58
N VAL A 88 -7.84 1.51 -8.55
CA VAL A 88 -7.39 0.80 -9.74
C VAL A 88 -7.76 -0.66 -9.59
N ARG A 89 -8.45 -1.19 -10.59
CA ARG A 89 -8.79 -2.61 -10.58
C ARG A 89 -7.58 -3.41 -11.03
N ALA A 90 -7.13 -4.31 -10.19
CA ALA A 90 -6.04 -5.20 -10.55
C ALA A 90 -6.57 -6.34 -11.40
N SER A 91 -5.80 -6.73 -12.37
CA SER A 91 -6.19 -7.84 -13.25
C SER A 91 -5.53 -9.14 -12.85
#